data_a4db6f5c0324f1b4d16b0df36d89456e
#
_entry.id   a4db6f5c0324f1b4d16b0df36d89456e
#
_cell.length_a   1.000
_cell.length_b   1.000
_cell.length_c   1.000
_cell.angle_alpha   90.00
_cell.angle_beta   90.00
_cell.angle_gamma   90.00
#
_symmetry.space_group_name_H-M   'P 1'
#
loop_
_entity.id
_entity.type
_entity.pdbx_description
1 polymer ?
#
loop_
_entity_poly.entity_id
_entity_poly.type
_entity_poly.pdbx_seq_one_letter_code
_entity_poly.pdbx_strand_id
1 'polypeptide(L)'
;MPDASKPLWLNQEKPKEEPKDIFLCVGTPVHSEASIHYTQCVLELQKYFFKQDISTSFIIHKSSLVTQGRNLTVSSFLETKGTHLLFLDSDIFINPETIHKMIKSNKDIICVPYPLKSMQWGKMLEKFNKGKIKTLDDLKTAGCSYPVRLEDSTNITVHNGITEITHAPAGCLLIKRSVFETLMDKFPDLKINQQSVINGEYVEKPFYYNFFDCVHDKKTKTYMGEDFGFCRLWKSIGGKLFGLIDAPIMHVGEHQYIGRFADEFEPKED
;
A
#
# COMPACT_ATOMS: atom_id res chain seq x y z
N MET A 1 29.35 -19.01 -19.47
CA MET A 1 27.95 -18.78 -19.87
C MET A 1 27.15 -18.43 -18.63
N PRO A 2 26.36 -17.38 -18.59
CA PRO A 2 25.57 -17.05 -17.40
C PRO A 2 24.52 -18.13 -17.17
N ASP A 3 24.33 -18.48 -15.90
CA ASP A 3 23.39 -19.49 -15.42
C ASP A 3 21.95 -19.02 -15.71
N ALA A 4 21.30 -19.70 -16.67
CA ALA A 4 19.94 -19.39 -17.14
C ALA A 4 18.83 -19.73 -16.12
N SER A 5 19.18 -20.19 -14.91
CA SER A 5 18.22 -20.53 -13.84
C SER A 5 17.90 -19.39 -12.90
N LYS A 6 18.60 -18.25 -12.99
CA LYS A 6 18.35 -17.08 -12.14
C LYS A 6 17.52 -16.04 -12.89
N PRO A 7 16.44 -15.53 -12.30
CA PRO A 7 15.67 -14.45 -12.91
C PRO A 7 16.55 -13.22 -13.17
N LEU A 8 16.35 -12.54 -14.30
CA LEU A 8 17.13 -11.40 -14.80
C LEU A 8 17.20 -10.17 -13.86
N TRP A 9 16.53 -10.19 -12.71
CA TRP A 9 16.42 -9.07 -11.75
C TRP A 9 17.38 -9.17 -10.54
N LEU A 10 18.35 -10.09 -10.53
CA LEU A 10 19.31 -10.33 -9.44
C LEU A 10 20.62 -9.52 -9.56
N ASN A 11 20.58 -8.30 -10.09
CA ASN A 11 21.75 -7.41 -10.03
C ASN A 11 21.79 -6.70 -8.68
N GLN A 12 22.73 -7.08 -7.82
CA GLN A 12 23.00 -6.45 -6.54
C GLN A 12 23.84 -5.17 -6.76
N GLU A 13 23.19 -4.00 -6.76
CA GLU A 13 23.91 -2.75 -6.50
C GLU A 13 24.15 -2.60 -4.98
N LYS A 14 25.33 -2.03 -4.63
CA LYS A 14 25.65 -1.72 -3.22
C LYS A 14 24.56 -0.84 -2.60
N PRO A 15 24.16 -1.10 -1.33
CA PRO A 15 23.19 -0.25 -0.64
C PRO A 15 23.72 1.20 -0.58
N LYS A 16 22.89 2.16 -0.99
CA LYS A 16 23.13 3.58 -0.67
C LYS A 16 23.04 3.74 0.85
N GLU A 17 23.88 4.63 1.41
CA GLU A 17 23.88 4.93 2.83
C GLU A 17 22.46 5.23 3.32
N GLU A 18 22.10 4.65 4.47
CA GLU A 18 20.81 4.89 5.10
C GLU A 18 20.70 6.37 5.48
N PRO A 19 19.53 7.01 5.26
CA PRO A 19 19.31 8.36 5.77
C PRO A 19 19.48 8.35 7.31
N LYS A 20 20.31 9.22 7.84
CA LYS A 20 20.46 9.40 9.29
C LYS A 20 19.15 9.97 9.84
N ASP A 21 18.75 9.50 11.01
CA ASP A 21 17.57 9.97 11.76
C ASP A 21 16.18 9.67 11.10
N ILE A 22 15.88 8.40 10.87
CA ILE A 22 14.56 7.99 10.40
C ILE A 22 13.58 8.01 11.59
N PHE A 23 12.44 8.70 11.39
CA PHE A 23 11.28 8.60 12.26
C PHE A 23 10.06 8.18 11.41
N LEU A 24 9.61 6.95 11.62
CA LEU A 24 8.48 6.36 10.90
C LEU A 24 7.17 6.62 11.65
N CYS A 25 6.23 7.30 11.00
CA CYS A 25 4.86 7.37 11.47
C CYS A 25 4.00 6.37 10.69
N VAL A 26 3.30 5.49 11.40
CA VAL A 26 2.34 4.55 10.82
C VAL A 26 0.95 5.16 10.95
N GLY A 27 0.32 5.47 9.84
CA GLY A 27 -0.98 6.11 9.77
C GLY A 27 -2.08 5.15 9.31
N THR A 28 -3.13 4.99 10.11
CA THR A 28 -4.22 4.06 9.84
C THR A 28 -5.56 4.76 9.92
N PRO A 29 -6.19 5.08 8.77
CA PRO A 29 -7.59 5.45 8.76
C PRO A 29 -8.46 4.22 9.05
N VAL A 30 -9.38 4.32 10.01
CA VAL A 30 -10.25 3.22 10.43
C VAL A 30 -11.71 3.66 10.28
N HIS A 31 -12.53 2.82 9.65
CA HIS A 31 -13.98 3.07 9.58
C HIS A 31 -14.68 2.59 10.86
N SER A 32 -14.56 1.32 11.20
CA SER A 32 -15.23 0.69 12.34
C SER A 32 -14.28 -0.07 13.25
N GLU A 33 -13.43 -0.91 12.70
CA GLU A 33 -12.59 -1.85 13.44
C GLU A 33 -11.25 -2.10 12.75
N ALA A 34 -10.33 -2.69 13.49
CA ALA A 34 -9.06 -3.18 12.98
C ALA A 34 -9.00 -4.70 13.13
N SER A 35 -8.47 -5.39 12.12
CA SER A 35 -8.32 -6.83 12.17
C SER A 35 -7.28 -7.25 13.23
N ILE A 36 -7.39 -8.47 13.76
CA ILE A 36 -6.40 -9.02 14.68
C ILE A 36 -5.02 -9.13 14.00
N HIS A 37 -4.99 -9.41 12.70
CA HIS A 37 -3.75 -9.48 11.91
C HIS A 37 -3.07 -8.11 11.81
N TYR A 38 -3.85 -7.03 11.64
CA TYR A 38 -3.30 -5.67 11.71
C TYR A 38 -2.73 -5.38 13.10
N THR A 39 -3.45 -5.74 14.17
CA THR A 39 -2.97 -5.54 15.55
C THR A 39 -1.64 -6.26 15.77
N GLN A 40 -1.53 -7.51 15.34
CA GLN A 40 -0.26 -8.25 15.36
C GLN A 40 0.82 -7.53 14.54
N CYS A 41 0.48 -7.08 13.33
CA CYS A 41 1.41 -6.38 12.45
C CYS A 41 2.02 -5.14 13.11
N VAL A 42 1.21 -4.27 13.72
CA VAL A 42 1.74 -3.03 14.35
C VAL A 42 2.61 -3.33 15.58
N LEU A 43 2.29 -4.38 16.36
CA LEU A 43 3.14 -4.82 17.47
C LEU A 43 4.50 -5.36 16.96
N GLU A 44 4.51 -6.12 15.89
CA GLU A 44 5.72 -6.62 15.25
C GLU A 44 6.55 -5.48 14.65
N LEU A 45 5.91 -4.51 13.99
CA LEU A 45 6.56 -3.30 13.47
C LEU A 45 7.25 -2.52 14.59
N GLN A 46 6.53 -2.25 15.67
CA GLN A 46 7.09 -1.52 16.82
C GLN A 46 8.31 -2.25 17.42
N LYS A 47 8.19 -3.56 17.65
CA LYS A 47 9.27 -4.39 18.20
C LYS A 47 10.49 -4.44 17.27
N TYR A 48 10.26 -4.54 15.96
CA TYR A 48 11.31 -4.62 14.95
C TYR A 48 12.08 -3.30 14.86
N PHE A 49 11.37 -2.18 14.66
CA PHE A 49 12.00 -0.87 14.48
C PHE A 49 12.68 -0.35 15.74
N PHE A 50 12.15 -0.68 16.94
CA PHE A 50 12.84 -0.44 18.17
C PHE A 50 14.22 -1.10 18.22
N LYS A 51 14.36 -2.34 17.73
CA LYS A 51 15.65 -3.04 17.64
C LYS A 51 16.58 -2.47 16.58
N GLN A 52 16.06 -1.74 15.60
CA GLN A 52 16.82 -1.07 14.53
C GLN A 52 17.18 0.37 14.88
N ASP A 53 16.87 0.82 16.12
CA ASP A 53 17.05 2.21 16.56
C ASP A 53 16.31 3.24 15.69
N ILE A 54 15.15 2.83 15.15
CA ILE A 54 14.26 3.67 14.34
C ILE A 54 13.05 4.06 15.21
N SER A 55 12.87 5.37 15.41
CA SER A 55 11.70 5.89 16.14
C SER A 55 10.42 5.61 15.36
N THR A 56 9.38 5.17 16.09
CA THR A 56 8.06 4.91 15.51
C THR A 56 6.95 5.62 16.27
N SER A 57 5.93 6.06 15.55
CA SER A 57 4.68 6.59 16.11
C SER A 57 3.50 6.01 15.34
N PHE A 58 2.37 5.84 16.02
CA PHE A 58 1.15 5.29 15.41
C PHE A 58 0.03 6.34 15.49
N ILE A 59 -0.56 6.65 14.33
CA ILE A 59 -1.62 7.63 14.14
C ILE A 59 -2.86 6.88 13.66
N ILE A 60 -3.88 6.76 14.50
CA ILE A 60 -5.11 6.05 14.16
C ILE A 60 -6.26 7.04 14.21
N HIS A 61 -6.93 7.23 13.09
CA HIS A 61 -8.10 8.10 12.99
C HIS A 61 -9.34 7.31 12.57
N LYS A 62 -10.38 7.38 13.39
CA LYS A 62 -11.71 6.89 13.01
C LYS A 62 -12.38 7.93 12.10
N SER A 63 -12.77 7.50 10.90
CA SER A 63 -13.46 8.36 9.94
C SER A 63 -14.46 7.57 9.12
N SER A 64 -15.62 8.14 8.86
CA SER A 64 -16.63 7.57 7.97
C SER A 64 -16.25 7.70 6.48
N LEU A 65 -15.38 8.67 6.16
CA LEU A 65 -14.88 8.92 4.82
C LEU A 65 -13.37 8.62 4.78
N VAL A 66 -12.95 7.70 3.94
CA VAL A 66 -11.53 7.33 3.78
C VAL A 66 -10.68 8.54 3.35
N THR A 67 -11.19 9.39 2.46
CA THR A 67 -10.55 10.65 2.03
C THR A 67 -10.22 11.54 3.22
N GLN A 68 -11.20 11.79 4.08
CA GLN A 68 -11.02 12.58 5.29
C GLN A 68 -10.04 11.92 6.26
N GLY A 69 -10.18 10.61 6.49
CA GLY A 69 -9.28 9.85 7.36
C GLY A 69 -7.82 9.96 6.93
N ARG A 70 -7.53 9.83 5.63
CA ARG A 70 -6.18 9.99 5.09
C ARG A 70 -5.65 11.41 5.24
N ASN A 71 -6.45 12.42 4.90
CA ASN A 71 -6.03 13.83 5.02
C ASN A 71 -5.80 14.25 6.48
N LEU A 72 -6.62 13.79 7.43
CA LEU A 72 -6.39 13.99 8.87
C LEU A 72 -5.13 13.28 9.37
N THR A 73 -4.86 12.09 8.87
CA THR A 73 -3.63 11.33 9.19
C THR A 73 -2.40 12.08 8.71
N VAL A 74 -2.41 12.62 7.48
CA VAL A 74 -1.32 13.48 6.98
C VAL A 74 -1.15 14.73 7.85
N SER A 75 -2.24 15.40 8.21
CA SER A 75 -2.17 16.57 9.06
C SER A 75 -1.52 16.26 10.41
N SER A 76 -1.96 15.17 11.07
CA SER A 76 -1.36 14.74 12.33
C SER A 76 0.10 14.31 12.19
N PHE A 77 0.47 13.67 11.08
CA PHE A 77 1.87 13.36 10.77
C PHE A 77 2.72 14.62 10.66
N LEU A 78 2.25 15.64 9.94
CA LEU A 78 2.96 16.90 9.74
C LEU A 78 3.15 17.70 11.03
N GLU A 79 2.32 17.48 12.05
CA GLU A 79 2.46 18.05 13.41
C GLU A 79 3.58 17.35 14.21
N THR A 80 4.07 16.18 13.78
CA THR A 80 5.20 15.47 14.39
C THR A 80 6.53 15.85 13.73
N LYS A 81 7.63 15.25 14.22
CA LYS A 81 8.95 15.30 13.58
C LYS A 81 9.19 14.11 12.64
N GLY A 82 8.14 13.35 12.32
CA GLY A 82 8.23 12.17 11.45
C GLY A 82 8.83 12.50 10.09
N THR A 83 9.72 11.64 9.60
CA THR A 83 10.38 11.78 8.29
C THR A 83 9.65 11.00 7.20
N HIS A 84 8.96 9.94 7.60
CA HIS A 84 8.22 9.05 6.71
C HIS A 84 6.83 8.76 7.29
N LEU A 85 5.81 8.81 6.43
CA LEU A 85 4.46 8.32 6.73
C LEU A 85 4.24 7.00 5.99
N LEU A 86 3.97 5.94 6.73
CA LEU A 86 3.46 4.69 6.20
C LEU A 86 1.95 4.64 6.40
N PHE A 87 1.18 4.76 5.33
CA PHE A 87 -0.21 4.30 5.39
C PHE A 87 -0.25 2.79 5.45
N LEU A 88 -0.95 2.28 6.45
CA LEU A 88 -1.21 0.86 6.65
C LEU A 88 -2.68 0.69 7.00
N ASP A 89 -3.48 0.13 6.08
CA ASP A 89 -4.91 -0.05 6.33
C ASP A 89 -5.16 -1.11 7.41
N SER A 90 -6.27 -0.96 8.14
CA SER A 90 -6.61 -1.72 9.35
C SER A 90 -6.87 -3.22 9.13
N ASP A 91 -6.71 -3.70 7.91
CA ASP A 91 -6.89 -5.08 7.47
C ASP A 91 -5.70 -5.62 6.66
N ILE A 92 -4.57 -4.93 6.73
CA ILE A 92 -3.30 -5.36 6.11
C ILE A 92 -2.37 -5.96 7.16
N PHE A 93 -1.69 -7.05 6.79
CA PHE A 93 -0.53 -7.59 7.50
C PHE A 93 0.67 -7.64 6.55
N ILE A 94 1.81 -7.13 7.01
CA ILE A 94 3.06 -7.10 6.27
C ILE A 94 4.25 -7.28 7.22
N ASN A 95 5.29 -7.98 6.76
CA ASN A 95 6.49 -8.17 7.56
C ASN A 95 7.27 -6.85 7.73
N PRO A 96 7.79 -6.57 8.94
CA PRO A 96 8.57 -5.38 9.22
C PRO A 96 9.79 -5.18 8.32
N GLU A 97 10.46 -6.25 7.93
CA GLU A 97 11.61 -6.25 7.04
C GLU A 97 11.26 -5.68 5.67
N THR A 98 10.03 -5.91 5.21
CA THR A 98 9.53 -5.35 3.94
C THR A 98 9.42 -3.82 4.04
N ILE A 99 8.86 -3.30 5.14
CA ILE A 99 8.80 -1.86 5.37
C ILE A 99 10.21 -1.26 5.50
N HIS A 100 11.13 -1.95 6.16
CA HIS A 100 12.53 -1.52 6.24
C HIS A 100 13.19 -1.48 4.85
N LYS A 101 12.92 -2.48 3.99
CA LYS A 101 13.37 -2.46 2.57
C LYS A 101 12.79 -1.27 1.80
N MET A 102 11.52 -0.89 2.03
CA MET A 102 10.92 0.30 1.43
C MET A 102 11.65 1.58 1.87
N ILE A 103 11.94 1.73 3.18
CA ILE A 103 12.68 2.88 3.71
C ILE A 103 14.09 2.95 3.07
N LYS A 104 14.82 1.84 3.06
CA LYS A 104 16.17 1.74 2.47
C LYS A 104 16.22 2.04 0.98
N SER A 105 15.12 1.82 0.27
CA SER A 105 15.03 2.14 -1.16
C SER A 105 15.14 3.64 -1.45
N ASN A 106 14.94 4.47 -0.42
CA ASN A 106 15.00 5.93 -0.47
C ASN A 106 14.13 6.58 -1.55
N LYS A 107 13.01 5.93 -1.91
CA LYS A 107 12.02 6.47 -2.85
C LYS A 107 11.12 7.48 -2.16
N ASP A 108 10.67 8.51 -2.88
CA ASP A 108 9.78 9.53 -2.32
C ASP A 108 8.41 8.95 -1.99
N ILE A 109 7.89 8.10 -2.88
CA ILE A 109 6.66 7.33 -2.70
C ILE A 109 6.89 5.89 -3.17
N ILE A 110 6.62 4.92 -2.29
CA ILE A 110 6.70 3.49 -2.62
C ILE A 110 5.59 2.73 -1.92
N CYS A 111 4.92 1.82 -2.64
CA CYS A 111 3.91 0.93 -2.08
C CYS A 111 4.32 -0.54 -2.16
N VAL A 112 3.65 -1.38 -1.38
CA VAL A 112 3.55 -2.82 -1.65
C VAL A 112 2.16 -3.09 -2.20
N PRO A 113 2.02 -3.49 -3.47
CA PRO A 113 0.71 -3.86 -4.02
C PRO A 113 0.11 -5.04 -3.26
N TYR A 114 -1.11 -4.89 -2.76
CA TYR A 114 -1.83 -5.94 -2.04
C TYR A 114 -2.97 -6.52 -2.89
N PRO A 115 -3.35 -7.79 -2.68
CA PRO A 115 -4.44 -8.40 -3.43
C PRO A 115 -5.78 -7.79 -3.06
N LEU A 116 -6.67 -7.64 -4.04
CA LEU A 116 -8.07 -7.30 -3.78
C LEU A 116 -8.76 -8.43 -3.02
N LYS A 117 -9.76 -8.09 -2.19
CA LYS A 117 -10.60 -9.06 -1.44
C LYS A 117 -11.61 -9.77 -2.37
N SER A 118 -11.11 -10.24 -3.51
CA SER A 118 -11.90 -10.92 -4.53
C SER A 118 -11.07 -11.97 -5.22
N MET A 119 -11.55 -13.20 -5.18
CA MET A 119 -10.88 -14.33 -5.85
C MET A 119 -11.44 -14.49 -7.27
N GLN A 120 -10.57 -14.39 -8.25
CA GLN A 120 -10.90 -14.57 -9.67
C GLN A 120 -10.77 -16.05 -10.06
N TRP A 121 -11.81 -16.84 -9.79
CA TRP A 121 -11.83 -18.29 -10.03
C TRP A 121 -11.56 -18.66 -11.48
N GLY A 122 -12.12 -17.89 -12.45
CA GLY A 122 -11.86 -18.10 -13.88
C GLY A 122 -10.37 -17.91 -14.25
N LYS A 123 -9.71 -16.90 -13.67
CA LYS A 123 -8.25 -16.66 -13.84
C LYS A 123 -7.42 -17.81 -13.26
N MET A 124 -7.84 -18.35 -12.12
CA MET A 124 -7.20 -19.50 -11.49
C MET A 124 -7.29 -20.73 -12.38
N LEU A 125 -8.50 -21.04 -12.88
CA LEU A 125 -8.74 -22.17 -13.78
C LEU A 125 -7.93 -22.03 -15.10
N GLU A 126 -7.89 -20.82 -15.66
CA GLU A 126 -7.07 -20.56 -16.87
C GLU A 126 -5.58 -20.83 -16.61
N LYS A 127 -5.04 -20.38 -15.46
CA LYS A 127 -3.64 -20.65 -15.10
C LYS A 127 -3.37 -22.13 -14.87
N PHE A 128 -4.33 -22.86 -14.27
CA PHE A 128 -4.25 -24.28 -14.07
C PHE A 128 -4.18 -25.03 -15.40
N ASN A 129 -5.11 -24.74 -16.33
CA ASN A 129 -5.15 -25.35 -17.66
C ASN A 129 -3.89 -25.06 -18.51
N LYS A 130 -3.23 -23.90 -18.25
CA LYS A 130 -1.96 -23.54 -18.89
C LYS A 130 -0.72 -24.14 -18.19
N GLY A 131 -0.89 -25.00 -17.19
CA GLY A 131 0.20 -25.63 -16.42
C GLY A 131 1.07 -24.64 -15.62
N LYS A 132 0.52 -23.45 -15.28
CA LYS A 132 1.21 -22.41 -14.51
C LYS A 132 1.09 -22.60 -13.00
N ILE A 133 0.25 -23.52 -12.53
CA ILE A 133 0.07 -23.87 -11.12
C ILE A 133 0.79 -25.19 -10.88
N LYS A 134 1.87 -25.16 -10.14
CA LYS A 134 2.71 -26.34 -9.84
C LYS A 134 2.83 -26.61 -8.35
N THR A 135 2.59 -25.61 -7.52
CA THR A 135 2.72 -25.67 -6.07
C THR A 135 1.45 -25.19 -5.39
N LEU A 136 1.30 -25.49 -4.11
CA LEU A 136 0.21 -24.96 -3.29
C LEU A 136 0.24 -23.42 -3.21
N ASP A 137 1.42 -22.83 -3.18
CA ASP A 137 1.57 -21.37 -3.13
C ASP A 137 1.18 -20.72 -4.46
N ASP A 138 1.48 -21.34 -5.60
CA ASP A 138 0.94 -20.89 -6.89
C ASP A 138 -0.59 -20.91 -6.87
N LEU A 139 -1.20 -21.94 -6.31
CA LEU A 139 -2.65 -22.08 -6.23
C LEU A 139 -3.28 -20.97 -5.37
N LYS A 140 -2.71 -20.69 -4.18
CA LYS A 140 -3.20 -19.64 -3.26
C LYS A 140 -3.24 -18.26 -3.90
N THR A 141 -2.30 -17.96 -4.81
CA THR A 141 -2.15 -16.64 -5.43
C THR A 141 -2.70 -16.55 -6.84
N ALA A 142 -3.04 -17.68 -7.46
CA ALA A 142 -3.44 -17.76 -8.87
C ALA A 142 -4.62 -16.86 -9.24
N GLY A 143 -5.61 -16.74 -8.34
CA GLY A 143 -6.82 -15.93 -8.52
C GLY A 143 -6.72 -14.49 -8.03
N CYS A 144 -5.58 -14.06 -7.46
CA CYS A 144 -5.43 -12.70 -6.94
C CYS A 144 -5.39 -11.65 -8.07
N SER A 145 -5.97 -10.48 -7.81
CA SER A 145 -5.86 -9.27 -8.62
C SER A 145 -5.37 -8.12 -7.75
N TYR A 146 -4.65 -7.18 -8.34
CA TYR A 146 -3.97 -6.10 -7.61
C TYR A 146 -4.38 -4.73 -8.15
N PRO A 147 -4.68 -3.73 -7.29
CA PRO A 147 -5.07 -2.38 -7.69
C PRO A 147 -3.83 -1.52 -7.99
N VAL A 148 -2.98 -1.99 -8.91
CA VAL A 148 -1.76 -1.28 -9.33
C VAL A 148 -1.73 -1.18 -10.84
N ARG A 149 -1.19 -0.08 -11.36
CA ARG A 149 -0.99 0.11 -12.80
C ARG A 149 0.47 0.39 -13.09
N LEU A 150 1.00 -0.30 -14.09
CA LEU A 150 2.33 -0.08 -14.64
C LEU A 150 2.27 0.98 -15.74
N GLU A 151 3.36 1.68 -15.98
CA GLU A 151 3.49 2.62 -17.11
C GLU A 151 3.41 1.87 -18.43
N ASP A 152 4.23 0.83 -18.56
CA ASP A 152 4.24 -0.10 -19.69
C ASP A 152 4.26 -1.54 -19.14
N SER A 153 3.19 -2.29 -19.40
CA SER A 153 3.08 -3.68 -18.97
C SER A 153 3.90 -4.65 -19.82
N THR A 154 4.42 -4.20 -20.95
CA THR A 154 5.20 -5.02 -21.91
C THR A 154 6.71 -4.92 -21.67
N ASN A 155 7.17 -3.81 -21.08
CA ASN A 155 8.60 -3.56 -20.82
C ASN A 155 8.82 -3.09 -19.38
N ILE A 156 8.79 -4.04 -18.43
CA ILE A 156 8.91 -3.76 -17.00
C ILE A 156 10.38 -3.89 -16.58
N THR A 157 10.97 -2.79 -16.10
CA THR A 157 12.30 -2.81 -15.47
C THR A 157 12.15 -2.96 -13.96
N VAL A 158 12.73 -4.02 -13.40
CA VAL A 158 12.69 -4.31 -11.97
C VAL A 158 14.10 -4.30 -11.39
N HIS A 159 14.35 -3.47 -10.37
CA HIS A 159 15.61 -3.45 -9.63
C HIS A 159 15.35 -3.77 -8.15
N ASN A 160 15.97 -4.83 -7.63
CA ASN A 160 15.80 -5.27 -6.24
C ASN A 160 14.32 -5.47 -5.84
N GLY A 161 13.48 -5.95 -6.77
CA GLY A 161 12.04 -6.11 -6.57
C GLY A 161 11.23 -4.83 -6.68
N ILE A 162 11.83 -3.70 -7.06
CA ILE A 162 11.18 -2.39 -7.17
C ILE A 162 11.05 -2.02 -8.65
N THR A 163 9.88 -1.53 -9.02
CA THR A 163 9.59 -0.99 -10.37
C THR A 163 8.85 0.33 -10.29
N GLU A 164 8.96 1.16 -11.32
CA GLU A 164 8.15 2.37 -11.46
C GLU A 164 6.72 1.99 -11.82
N ILE A 165 5.75 2.67 -11.20
CA ILE A 165 4.32 2.44 -11.40
C ILE A 165 3.60 3.77 -11.63
N THR A 166 2.40 3.73 -12.21
CA THR A 166 1.61 4.95 -12.44
C THR A 166 0.62 5.26 -11.32
N HIS A 167 0.14 4.22 -10.64
CA HIS A 167 -0.84 4.33 -9.56
C HIS A 167 -0.49 3.36 -8.44
N ALA A 168 -0.43 3.87 -7.21
CA ALA A 168 -0.10 3.13 -6.01
C ALA A 168 -1.33 3.07 -5.09
N PRO A 169 -1.75 1.87 -4.66
CA PRO A 169 -2.79 1.74 -3.65
C PRO A 169 -2.27 2.16 -2.27
N ALA A 170 -3.12 2.82 -1.49
CA ALA A 170 -2.69 3.43 -0.23
C ALA A 170 -2.78 2.52 1.00
N GLY A 171 -3.25 1.26 0.87
CA GLY A 171 -3.33 0.33 2.00
C GLY A 171 -1.97 -0.12 2.56
N CYS A 172 -0.88 -0.01 1.76
CA CYS A 172 0.50 -0.12 2.23
C CYS A 172 1.38 0.83 1.39
N LEU A 173 1.47 2.09 1.82
CA LEU A 173 2.09 3.18 1.05
C LEU A 173 3.01 4.00 1.95
N LEU A 174 4.31 3.99 1.66
CA LEU A 174 5.32 4.79 2.35
C LEU A 174 5.57 6.07 1.56
N ILE A 175 5.50 7.21 2.25
CA ILE A 175 5.65 8.55 1.68
C ILE A 175 6.63 9.35 2.54
N LYS A 176 7.63 9.98 1.92
CA LYS A 176 8.50 10.91 2.61
C LYS A 176 7.77 12.21 2.98
N ARG A 177 8.15 12.82 4.10
CA ARG A 177 7.64 14.13 4.55
C ARG A 177 7.77 15.20 3.47
N SER A 178 8.91 15.24 2.78
CA SER A 178 9.20 16.20 1.72
C SER A 178 8.19 16.20 0.56
N VAL A 179 7.50 15.08 0.33
CA VAL A 179 6.42 15.00 -0.66
C VAL A 179 5.27 15.93 -0.27
N PHE A 180 4.80 15.84 0.97
CA PHE A 180 3.70 16.68 1.46
C PHE A 180 4.12 18.16 1.54
N GLU A 181 5.34 18.44 1.98
CA GLU A 181 5.88 19.80 2.01
C GLU A 181 5.93 20.41 0.60
N THR A 182 6.37 19.63 -0.40
CA THR A 182 6.37 20.05 -1.80
C THR A 182 4.95 20.28 -2.32
N LEU A 183 4.00 19.39 -1.97
CA LEU A 183 2.60 19.53 -2.40
C LEU A 183 1.92 20.75 -1.76
N MET A 184 2.20 21.06 -0.49
CA MET A 184 1.69 22.28 0.16
C MET A 184 2.18 23.55 -0.54
N ASP A 185 3.46 23.57 -0.93
CA ASP A 185 4.06 24.69 -1.67
C ASP A 185 3.44 24.86 -3.07
N LYS A 186 3.27 23.76 -3.79
CA LYS A 186 2.75 23.76 -5.18
C LYS A 186 1.24 23.95 -5.27
N PHE A 187 0.50 23.53 -4.25
CA PHE A 187 -0.96 23.52 -4.25
C PHE A 187 -1.53 24.12 -2.95
N PRO A 188 -1.26 25.40 -2.63
CA PRO A 188 -1.75 26.04 -1.42
C PRO A 188 -3.28 26.08 -1.33
N ASP A 189 -3.98 26.08 -2.48
CA ASP A 189 -5.44 26.09 -2.56
C ASP A 189 -6.09 24.77 -2.07
N LEU A 190 -5.31 23.70 -1.88
CA LEU A 190 -5.81 22.46 -1.29
C LEU A 190 -5.98 22.55 0.22
N LYS A 191 -5.58 23.67 0.86
CA LYS A 191 -5.73 23.86 2.30
C LYS A 191 -7.19 23.87 2.71
N ILE A 192 -7.52 23.10 3.75
CA ILE A 192 -8.86 23.02 4.33
C ILE A 192 -8.88 23.85 5.61
N ASN A 193 -9.73 24.88 5.63
CA ASN A 193 -9.91 25.79 6.75
C ASN A 193 -11.21 25.45 7.52
N GLN A 194 -11.26 24.23 8.05
CA GLN A 194 -12.40 23.81 8.86
C GLN A 194 -11.92 23.00 10.07
N GLN A 195 -12.67 23.13 11.17
CA GLN A 195 -12.45 22.26 12.33
C GLN A 195 -12.87 20.83 12.00
N SER A 196 -12.10 19.88 12.50
CA SER A 196 -12.38 18.46 12.39
C SER A 196 -12.80 17.90 13.74
N VAL A 197 -13.73 16.95 13.75
CA VAL A 197 -14.09 16.22 14.96
C VAL A 197 -13.16 15.03 15.13
N ILE A 198 -12.32 15.07 16.17
CA ILE A 198 -11.40 14.00 16.53
C ILE A 198 -11.73 13.58 17.96
N ASN A 199 -12.07 12.30 18.15
CA ASN A 199 -12.46 11.74 19.45
C ASN A 199 -13.61 12.53 20.16
N GLY A 200 -14.52 13.11 19.36
CA GLY A 200 -15.66 13.88 19.86
C GLY A 200 -15.39 15.36 20.12
N GLU A 201 -14.17 15.83 19.91
CA GLU A 201 -13.77 17.22 20.08
C GLU A 201 -13.54 17.94 18.75
N TYR A 202 -13.90 19.23 18.68
CA TYR A 202 -13.58 20.07 17.53
C TYR A 202 -12.13 20.56 17.63
N VAL A 203 -11.31 20.18 16.65
CA VAL A 203 -9.88 20.47 16.61
C VAL A 203 -9.54 21.19 15.32
N GLU A 204 -8.79 22.27 15.42
CA GLU A 204 -8.15 22.92 14.28
C GLU A 204 -6.88 22.19 13.92
N LYS A 205 -6.69 21.96 12.62
CA LYS A 205 -5.51 21.26 12.09
C LYS A 205 -4.70 22.20 11.19
N PRO A 206 -3.49 22.64 11.60
CA PRO A 206 -2.71 23.63 10.87
C PRO A 206 -2.24 23.13 9.49
N PHE A 207 -2.06 21.81 9.34
CA PHE A 207 -1.59 21.18 8.11
C PHE A 207 -2.68 20.33 7.43
N TYR A 208 -3.95 20.78 7.52
CA TYR A 208 -5.06 20.06 6.90
C TYR A 208 -5.21 20.47 5.44
N TYR A 209 -4.90 19.54 4.54
CA TYR A 209 -4.96 19.71 3.09
C TYR A 209 -5.73 18.56 2.44
N ASN A 210 -6.41 18.84 1.33
CA ASN A 210 -7.15 17.83 0.56
C ASN A 210 -6.24 17.12 -0.46
N PHE A 211 -5.22 16.42 0.03
CA PHE A 211 -4.30 15.67 -0.83
C PHE A 211 -4.93 14.39 -1.39
N PHE A 212 -5.74 13.73 -0.58
CA PHE A 212 -6.44 12.50 -0.93
C PHE A 212 -7.89 12.83 -1.24
N ASP A 213 -8.21 13.00 -2.52
CA ASP A 213 -9.55 13.27 -3.00
C ASP A 213 -9.93 12.36 -4.16
N CYS A 214 -11.20 11.98 -4.22
CA CYS A 214 -11.74 11.24 -5.34
C CYS A 214 -11.89 12.17 -6.55
N VAL A 215 -11.46 11.72 -7.72
CA VAL A 215 -11.46 12.52 -8.94
C VAL A 215 -12.42 11.95 -9.97
N HIS A 216 -13.37 12.77 -10.43
CA HIS A 216 -14.16 12.50 -11.62
C HIS A 216 -13.52 13.20 -12.82
N ASP A 217 -12.87 12.42 -13.69
CA ASP A 217 -12.32 12.93 -14.95
C ASP A 217 -13.44 13.14 -15.97
N LYS A 218 -13.77 14.41 -16.23
CA LYS A 218 -14.88 14.78 -17.14
C LYS A 218 -14.62 14.42 -18.59
N LYS A 219 -13.35 14.30 -19.01
CA LYS A 219 -12.99 13.96 -20.40
C LYS A 219 -13.15 12.47 -20.68
N THR A 220 -12.60 11.65 -19.79
CA THR A 220 -12.64 10.18 -19.90
C THR A 220 -13.91 9.58 -19.28
N LYS A 221 -14.68 10.37 -18.53
CA LYS A 221 -15.86 9.94 -17.74
C LYS A 221 -15.51 8.81 -16.75
N THR A 222 -14.27 8.79 -16.27
CA THR A 222 -13.79 7.82 -15.29
C THR A 222 -13.78 8.40 -13.90
N TYR A 223 -14.04 7.54 -12.91
CA TYR A 223 -13.93 7.86 -11.50
C TYR A 223 -12.66 7.21 -10.94
N MET A 224 -11.89 7.98 -10.19
CA MET A 224 -10.67 7.52 -9.52
C MET A 224 -10.83 7.67 -8.00
N GLY A 225 -10.44 6.66 -7.26
CA GLY A 225 -10.37 6.71 -5.80
C GLY A 225 -9.32 7.73 -5.33
N GLU A 226 -9.33 7.98 -4.02
CA GLU A 226 -8.51 9.01 -3.37
C GLU A 226 -7.00 8.73 -3.48
N ASP A 227 -6.62 7.46 -3.45
CA ASP A 227 -5.23 7.02 -3.61
C ASP A 227 -4.71 7.32 -5.03
N PHE A 228 -5.52 7.05 -6.05
CA PHE A 228 -5.19 7.40 -7.42
C PHE A 228 -5.24 8.91 -7.67
N GLY A 229 -6.14 9.63 -6.98
CA GLY A 229 -6.18 11.10 -6.98
C GLY A 229 -4.87 11.69 -6.46
N PHE A 230 -4.39 11.20 -5.32
CA PHE A 230 -3.09 11.57 -4.74
C PHE A 230 -1.92 11.25 -5.68
N CYS A 231 -1.90 10.07 -6.28
CA CYS A 231 -0.87 9.68 -7.24
C CYS A 231 -0.84 10.64 -8.45
N ARG A 232 -2.00 11.00 -8.97
CA ARG A 232 -2.14 11.97 -10.08
C ARG A 232 -1.63 13.35 -9.69
N LEU A 233 -1.93 13.80 -8.46
CA LEU A 233 -1.46 15.07 -7.93
C LEU A 233 0.08 15.11 -7.90
N TRP A 234 0.72 14.09 -7.34
CA TRP A 234 2.18 13.98 -7.29
C TRP A 234 2.82 13.91 -8.68
N LYS A 235 2.26 13.11 -9.58
CA LYS A 235 2.73 13.00 -10.98
C LYS A 235 2.59 14.30 -11.76
N SER A 236 1.60 15.16 -11.46
CA SER A 236 1.38 16.41 -12.16
C SER A 236 2.52 17.42 -12.02
N ILE A 237 3.36 17.25 -11.00
CA ILE A 237 4.57 18.05 -10.75
C ILE A 237 5.87 17.29 -11.08
N GLY A 238 5.78 16.19 -11.84
CA GLY A 238 6.94 15.38 -12.25
C GLY A 238 7.37 14.32 -11.25
N GLY A 239 6.61 14.10 -10.19
CA GLY A 239 6.90 13.07 -9.19
C GLY A 239 6.76 11.65 -9.73
N LYS A 240 7.53 10.71 -9.17
CA LYS A 240 7.54 9.30 -9.52
C LYS A 240 6.98 8.45 -8.41
N LEU A 241 6.36 7.34 -8.79
CA LEU A 241 5.77 6.34 -7.89
C LEU A 241 6.45 5.00 -8.10
N PHE A 242 6.66 4.26 -7.01
CA PHE A 242 7.33 2.96 -7.07
C PHE A 242 6.51 1.89 -6.38
N GLY A 243 6.64 0.65 -6.86
CA GLY A 243 6.08 -0.55 -6.23
C GLY A 243 7.18 -1.55 -5.88
N LEU A 244 7.21 -2.02 -4.65
CA LEU A 244 7.97 -3.18 -4.24
C LEU A 244 7.10 -4.42 -4.52
N ILE A 245 7.35 -5.09 -5.65
CA ILE A 245 6.42 -6.07 -6.23
C ILE A 245 6.75 -7.53 -5.86
N ASP A 246 7.88 -7.79 -5.24
CA ASP A 246 8.34 -9.13 -4.84
C ASP A 246 8.07 -9.45 -3.35
N ALA A 247 7.42 -8.54 -2.63
CA ALA A 247 7.16 -8.70 -1.21
C ALA A 247 5.79 -9.34 -0.94
N PRO A 248 5.70 -10.38 -0.08
CA PRO A 248 4.42 -10.93 0.35
C PRO A 248 3.68 -9.94 1.26
N ILE A 249 2.38 -9.84 1.05
CA ILE A 249 1.47 -9.01 1.84
C ILE A 249 0.12 -9.71 1.96
N MET A 250 -0.52 -9.60 3.12
CA MET A 250 -1.83 -10.18 3.37
C MET A 250 -2.87 -9.06 3.47
N HIS A 251 -3.98 -9.22 2.77
CA HIS A 251 -5.17 -8.37 2.88
C HIS A 251 -6.32 -9.19 3.44
N VAL A 252 -6.69 -8.91 4.67
CA VAL A 252 -7.70 -9.66 5.42
C VAL A 252 -9.10 -9.21 5.02
N GLY A 253 -10.00 -10.15 4.78
CA GLY A 253 -11.39 -9.88 4.44
C GLY A 253 -12.27 -11.08 4.70
N GLU A 254 -13.58 -10.88 4.59
CA GLU A 254 -14.55 -11.95 4.67
C GLU A 254 -14.49 -12.82 3.43
N HIS A 255 -14.61 -14.13 3.61
CA HIS A 255 -14.74 -15.10 2.53
C HIS A 255 -16.02 -15.93 2.73
N GLN A 256 -16.80 -16.07 1.66
CA GLN A 256 -17.97 -16.94 1.66
C GLN A 256 -17.54 -18.35 1.28
N TYR A 257 -17.72 -19.30 2.20
CA TYR A 257 -17.45 -20.72 1.96
C TYR A 257 -18.74 -21.37 1.47
N ILE A 258 -18.77 -21.74 0.20
CA ILE A 258 -19.91 -22.42 -0.44
C ILE A 258 -19.46 -23.83 -0.78
N GLY A 259 -20.21 -24.82 -0.30
CA GLY A 259 -19.92 -26.22 -0.56
C GLY A 259 -21.20 -27.07 -0.47
N ARG A 260 -21.11 -28.26 -1.01
CA ARG A 260 -22.11 -29.28 -0.88
C ARG A 260 -21.44 -30.55 -0.39
N PHE A 261 -21.85 -31.06 0.75
CA PHE A 261 -21.20 -32.22 1.38
C PHE A 261 -21.16 -33.45 0.48
N ALA A 262 -22.16 -33.59 -0.44
CA ALA A 262 -22.15 -34.67 -1.42
C ALA A 262 -20.96 -34.66 -2.38
N ASP A 263 -20.29 -33.52 -2.55
CA ASP A 263 -19.14 -33.40 -3.43
C ASP A 263 -17.86 -34.03 -2.83
N GLU A 264 -17.90 -34.41 -1.53
CA GLU A 264 -16.84 -35.18 -0.86
C GLU A 264 -16.84 -36.66 -1.26
N PHE A 265 -17.92 -37.12 -1.90
CA PHE A 265 -18.06 -38.50 -2.33
C PHE A 265 -17.78 -38.61 -3.81
N GLU A 266 -16.84 -39.44 -4.19
CA GLU A 266 -16.63 -39.79 -5.59
C GLU A 266 -17.88 -40.47 -6.13
N PRO A 267 -18.38 -40.07 -7.34
CA PRO A 267 -19.44 -40.83 -7.98
C PRO A 267 -18.95 -42.26 -8.15
N LYS A 268 -19.74 -43.24 -7.72
CA LYS A 268 -19.47 -44.63 -8.08
C LYS A 268 -19.55 -44.72 -9.60
N GLU A 269 -18.44 -45.12 -10.24
CA GLU A 269 -18.44 -45.47 -11.67
C GLU A 269 -19.42 -46.61 -11.83
N ASP A 270 -20.51 -46.43 -12.61
CA ASP A 270 -21.47 -47.46 -13.00
C ASP A 270 -20.84 -48.40 -14.05
#